data_d15bc150e25b033268c6ebdddc192243
#
_entry.id   d15bc150e25b033268c6ebdddc192243
#
_cell.length_a   1.000
_cell.length_b   1.000
_cell.length_c   1.000
_cell.angle_alpha   90.00
_cell.angle_beta   90.00
_cell.angle_gamma   90.00
#
_symmetry.space_group_name_H-M   'P 1'
#
loop_
_entity.id
_entity.type
_entity.pdbx_description
1 polymer ?
#
loop_
_entity_poly.entity_id
_entity_poly.type
_entity_poly.pdbx_seq_one_letter_code
_entity_poly.pdbx_strand_id
1 'polypeptide(L)'
;GQALARYVLDHPGTVAGRHVLDVATGSGLVAIAAAMAGAARVEAIDIDAFAEAAVGLNAAANGVTVAAATGDPVGTDGGWEVILAGDICYQRDMTEAMIGWLAPLAAAGRTVLIGDPGRTYLPRQRLDRLAEYEVPVTRALEDFEIKRTAVWRLVG
;
A
#
# COMPACT_ATOMS: atom_id res chain seq x y z
N GLY A 1 5.93 2.16 -2.67
CA GLY A 1 4.79 1.64 -3.47
C GLY A 1 5.18 0.68 -4.57
N GLN A 2 6.33 0.84 -5.25
CA GLN A 2 6.70 0.01 -6.41
C GLN A 2 6.83 -1.48 -6.06
N ALA A 3 7.49 -1.82 -4.96
CA ALA A 3 7.66 -3.21 -4.56
C ALA A 3 6.32 -3.86 -4.22
N LEU A 4 5.46 -3.15 -3.50
CA LEU A 4 4.13 -3.64 -3.14
C LEU A 4 3.25 -3.83 -4.37
N ALA A 5 3.27 -2.89 -5.30
CA ALA A 5 2.57 -3.01 -6.58
C ALA A 5 3.06 -4.23 -7.37
N ARG A 6 4.37 -4.44 -7.44
CA ARG A 6 4.96 -5.59 -8.11
C ARG A 6 4.54 -6.90 -7.45
N TYR A 7 4.55 -6.95 -6.12
CA TYR A 7 4.10 -8.13 -5.38
C TYR A 7 2.66 -8.50 -5.73
N VAL A 8 1.77 -7.51 -5.75
CA VAL A 8 0.34 -7.72 -6.07
C VAL A 8 0.17 -8.25 -7.49
N LEU A 9 0.92 -7.72 -8.46
CA LEU A 9 0.88 -8.21 -9.84
C LEU A 9 1.46 -9.62 -9.98
N ASP A 10 2.52 -9.94 -9.25
CA ASP A 10 3.14 -11.27 -9.25
C ASP A 10 2.29 -12.31 -8.50
N HIS A 11 1.46 -11.87 -7.54
CA HIS A 11 0.62 -12.71 -6.69
C HIS A 11 -0.83 -12.23 -6.71
N PRO A 12 -1.51 -12.28 -7.87
CA PRO A 12 -2.84 -11.70 -8.03
C PRO A 12 -3.90 -12.32 -7.10
N GLY A 13 -3.70 -13.56 -6.66
CA GLY A 13 -4.58 -14.21 -5.68
C GLY A 13 -4.67 -13.49 -4.33
N THR A 14 -3.74 -12.59 -4.04
CA THR A 14 -3.79 -11.73 -2.84
C THR A 14 -5.02 -10.82 -2.83
N VAL A 15 -5.40 -10.30 -3.98
CA VAL A 15 -6.45 -9.27 -4.12
C VAL A 15 -7.63 -9.71 -5.01
N ALA A 16 -7.46 -10.75 -5.81
CA ALA A 16 -8.48 -11.17 -6.78
C ALA A 16 -9.84 -11.44 -6.10
N GLY A 17 -10.89 -10.78 -6.60
CA GLY A 17 -12.25 -10.92 -6.09
C GLY A 17 -12.49 -10.26 -4.73
N ARG A 18 -11.55 -9.47 -4.21
CA ARG A 18 -11.61 -8.89 -2.87
C ARG A 18 -11.82 -7.38 -2.88
N HIS A 19 -12.31 -6.88 -1.74
CA HIS A 19 -12.41 -5.45 -1.45
C HIS A 19 -11.08 -4.98 -0.84
N VAL A 20 -10.42 -4.04 -1.53
CA VAL A 20 -9.05 -3.62 -1.22
C VAL A 20 -9.01 -2.13 -0.88
N LEU A 21 -8.26 -1.78 0.15
CA LEU A 21 -7.89 -0.40 0.45
C LEU A 21 -6.40 -0.19 0.21
N ASP A 22 -6.05 0.85 -0.53
CA ASP A 22 -4.69 1.39 -0.64
C ASP A 22 -4.60 2.65 0.23
N VAL A 23 -3.89 2.55 1.33
CA VAL A 23 -3.70 3.63 2.30
C VAL A 23 -2.46 4.44 1.93
N ALA A 24 -2.53 5.76 2.06
CA ALA A 24 -1.46 6.67 1.68
C ALA A 24 -1.06 6.44 0.20
N THR A 25 -2.06 6.42 -0.64
CA THR A 25 -1.99 5.93 -2.02
C THR A 25 -1.05 6.72 -2.93
N GLY A 26 -0.82 8.02 -2.63
CA GLY A 26 -0.04 8.90 -3.50
C GLY A 26 -0.62 8.96 -4.91
N SER A 27 0.14 8.51 -5.90
CA SER A 27 -0.30 8.49 -7.31
C SER A 27 -1.25 7.34 -7.67
N GLY A 28 -1.51 6.41 -6.74
CA GLY A 28 -2.40 5.28 -6.97
C GLY A 28 -1.74 4.05 -7.57
N LEU A 29 -0.42 3.98 -7.59
CA LEU A 29 0.30 2.86 -8.21
C LEU A 29 -0.14 1.50 -7.65
N VAL A 30 -0.22 1.38 -6.33
CA VAL A 30 -0.59 0.13 -5.67
C VAL A 30 -2.07 -0.18 -5.90
N ALA A 31 -2.94 0.82 -5.80
CA ALA A 31 -4.37 0.67 -6.07
C ALA A 31 -4.64 0.20 -7.50
N ILE A 32 -3.95 0.79 -8.47
CA ILE A 32 -4.08 0.42 -9.88
C ILE A 32 -3.58 -1.01 -10.09
N ALA A 33 -2.46 -1.40 -9.49
CA ALA A 33 -1.97 -2.76 -9.53
C ALA A 33 -3.00 -3.75 -8.97
N ALA A 34 -3.65 -3.43 -7.86
CA ALA A 34 -4.71 -4.27 -7.28
C ALA A 34 -5.92 -4.41 -8.23
N ALA A 35 -6.34 -3.33 -8.87
CA ALA A 35 -7.42 -3.37 -9.85
C ALA A 35 -7.05 -4.21 -11.07
N MET A 36 -5.82 -4.07 -11.58
CA MET A 36 -5.31 -4.88 -12.69
C MET A 36 -5.19 -6.36 -12.33
N ALA A 37 -4.90 -6.67 -11.07
CA ALA A 37 -4.81 -8.04 -10.57
C ALA A 37 -6.17 -8.70 -10.26
N GLY A 38 -7.27 -8.00 -10.53
CA GLY A 38 -8.62 -8.58 -10.44
C GLY A 38 -9.36 -8.33 -9.14
N ALA A 39 -8.97 -7.34 -8.33
CA ALA A 39 -9.73 -6.96 -7.15
C ALA A 39 -11.18 -6.61 -7.52
N ALA A 40 -12.14 -7.02 -6.70
CA ALA A 40 -13.55 -6.73 -6.95
C ALA A 40 -13.87 -5.25 -6.77
N ARG A 41 -13.22 -4.60 -5.79
CA ARG A 41 -13.35 -3.18 -5.49
C ARG A 41 -12.05 -2.66 -4.91
N VAL A 42 -11.60 -1.49 -5.38
CA VAL A 42 -10.41 -0.83 -4.87
C VAL A 42 -10.75 0.59 -4.45
N GLU A 43 -10.43 0.91 -3.20
CA GLU A 43 -10.47 2.26 -2.66
C GLU A 43 -9.04 2.73 -2.43
N ALA A 44 -8.77 3.98 -2.75
CA ALA A 44 -7.48 4.62 -2.56
C ALA A 44 -7.69 5.91 -1.75
N ILE A 45 -7.02 6.01 -0.61
CA ILE A 45 -7.19 7.15 0.31
C ILE A 45 -5.84 7.78 0.60
N ASP A 46 -5.80 9.11 0.59
CA ASP A 46 -4.65 9.90 1.00
C ASP A 46 -5.13 11.17 1.71
N ILE A 47 -4.33 11.69 2.62
CA ILE A 47 -4.61 12.97 3.29
C ILE A 47 -4.42 14.15 2.33
N ASP A 48 -3.64 13.97 1.27
CA ASP A 48 -3.36 14.98 0.26
C ASP A 48 -4.44 14.98 -0.84
N ALA A 49 -5.12 16.11 -0.99
CA ALA A 49 -6.17 16.28 -2.00
C ALA A 49 -5.65 16.12 -3.45
N PHE A 50 -4.38 16.44 -3.70
CA PHE A 50 -3.78 16.23 -5.02
C PHE A 50 -3.66 14.75 -5.38
N ALA A 51 -3.53 13.88 -4.39
CA ALA A 51 -3.48 12.43 -4.61
C ALA A 51 -4.78 11.91 -5.23
N GLU A 52 -5.93 12.39 -4.77
CA GLU A 52 -7.24 11.99 -5.32
C GLU A 52 -7.33 12.25 -6.82
N ALA A 53 -6.91 13.44 -7.26
CA ALA A 53 -6.90 13.80 -8.69
C ALA A 53 -5.89 12.93 -9.47
N ALA A 54 -4.70 12.73 -8.92
CA ALA A 54 -3.66 11.91 -9.55
C ALA A 54 -4.11 10.46 -9.72
N VAL A 55 -4.73 9.87 -8.71
CA VAL A 55 -5.28 8.51 -8.80
C VAL A 55 -6.32 8.40 -9.89
N GLY A 56 -7.24 9.37 -9.96
CA GLY A 56 -8.28 9.38 -11.01
C GLY A 56 -7.70 9.41 -12.42
N LEU A 57 -6.73 10.27 -12.66
CA LEU A 57 -6.05 10.37 -13.96
C LEU A 57 -5.28 9.09 -14.30
N ASN A 58 -4.53 8.55 -13.35
CA ASN A 58 -3.72 7.35 -13.56
C ASN A 58 -4.57 6.09 -13.74
N ALA A 59 -5.66 5.96 -13.00
CA ALA A 59 -6.60 4.85 -13.17
C ALA A 59 -7.24 4.88 -14.55
N ALA A 60 -7.70 6.06 -15.02
CA ALA A 60 -8.25 6.23 -16.36
C ALA A 60 -7.23 5.88 -17.44
N ALA A 61 -5.97 6.32 -17.30
CA ALA A 61 -4.89 6.02 -18.22
C ALA A 61 -4.58 4.52 -18.32
N ASN A 62 -4.86 3.76 -17.27
CA ASN A 62 -4.64 2.30 -17.23
C ASN A 62 -5.93 1.50 -17.47
N GLY A 63 -7.04 2.15 -17.74
CA GLY A 63 -8.31 1.48 -18.04
C GLY A 63 -8.92 0.73 -16.86
N VAL A 64 -8.64 1.15 -15.63
CA VAL A 64 -9.17 0.54 -14.42
C VAL A 64 -10.01 1.52 -13.59
N THR A 65 -10.86 0.98 -12.72
CA THR A 65 -11.70 1.77 -11.82
C THR A 65 -11.15 1.69 -10.40
N VAL A 66 -10.88 2.85 -9.81
CA VAL A 66 -10.45 3.00 -8.42
C VAL A 66 -11.27 4.13 -7.79
N ALA A 67 -11.87 3.86 -6.64
CA ALA A 67 -12.58 4.88 -5.89
C ALA A 67 -11.58 5.66 -5.04
N ALA A 68 -11.20 6.86 -5.48
CA ALA A 68 -10.25 7.71 -4.78
C ALA A 68 -10.97 8.67 -3.85
N ALA A 69 -10.39 8.90 -2.67
CA ALA A 69 -10.90 9.85 -1.69
C ALA A 69 -9.77 10.54 -0.96
N THR A 70 -10.05 11.74 -0.46
CA THR A 70 -9.15 12.49 0.42
C THR A 70 -9.61 12.32 1.85
N GLY A 71 -8.71 12.00 2.76
CA GLY A 71 -9.03 11.84 4.18
C GLY A 71 -8.04 10.97 4.93
N ASP A 72 -8.33 10.78 6.21
CA ASP A 72 -7.57 9.92 7.10
C ASP A 72 -8.43 8.72 7.51
N PRO A 73 -8.10 7.50 7.07
CA PRO A 73 -8.88 6.31 7.38
C PRO A 73 -8.57 5.73 8.76
N VAL A 74 -7.56 6.23 9.46
CA VAL A 74 -7.15 5.71 10.78
C VAL A 74 -8.34 5.73 11.75
N GLY A 75 -8.58 4.60 12.39
CA GLY A 75 -9.69 4.44 13.32
C GLY A 75 -11.03 4.04 12.68
N THR A 76 -11.06 3.87 11.35
CA THR A 76 -12.27 3.44 10.63
C THR A 76 -12.19 1.99 10.18
N ASP A 77 -13.32 1.41 9.83
CA ASP A 77 -13.42 0.10 9.21
C ASP A 77 -14.44 0.15 8.08
N GLY A 78 -13.94 0.13 6.85
CA GLY A 78 -14.77 0.13 5.64
C GLY A 78 -15.10 -1.25 5.10
N GLY A 79 -14.83 -2.31 5.85
CA GLY A 79 -15.08 -3.68 5.42
C GLY A 79 -14.05 -4.23 4.43
N TRP A 80 -12.89 -3.62 4.36
CA TRP A 80 -11.81 -4.09 3.47
C TRP A 80 -11.30 -5.47 3.88
N GLU A 81 -11.15 -6.34 2.91
CA GLU A 81 -10.56 -7.67 3.12
C GLU A 81 -9.04 -7.64 3.03
N VAL A 82 -8.50 -6.72 2.23
CA VAL A 82 -7.06 -6.49 2.03
C VAL A 82 -6.76 -5.02 2.20
N ILE A 83 -5.73 -4.72 2.98
CA ILE A 83 -5.23 -3.35 3.14
C ILE A 83 -3.77 -3.30 2.71
N LEU A 84 -3.47 -2.42 1.80
CA LEU A 84 -2.14 -2.23 1.22
C LEU A 84 -1.60 -0.87 1.66
N ALA A 85 -0.39 -0.85 2.20
CA ALA A 85 0.23 0.37 2.70
C ALA A 85 1.70 0.44 2.26
N GLY A 86 1.99 1.33 1.33
CA GLY A 86 3.35 1.54 0.83
C GLY A 86 4.05 2.67 1.59
N ASP A 87 5.22 2.37 2.18
CA ASP A 87 6.11 3.33 2.83
C ASP A 87 5.42 4.23 3.88
N ILE A 88 4.78 3.61 4.86
CA ILE A 88 4.08 4.33 5.94
C ILE A 88 4.90 4.46 7.23
N CYS A 89 6.11 3.91 7.28
CA CYS A 89 6.91 3.79 8.51
C CYS A 89 8.07 4.80 8.59
N TYR A 90 7.95 5.96 7.94
CA TYR A 90 9.04 6.93 7.89
C TYR A 90 9.07 7.93 9.06
N GLN A 91 8.02 8.01 9.86
CA GLN A 91 7.95 8.81 11.09
C GLN A 91 7.40 7.97 12.23
N ARG A 92 7.90 8.21 13.45
CA ARG A 92 7.52 7.40 14.62
C ARG A 92 6.02 7.49 14.92
N ASP A 93 5.50 8.71 15.10
CA ASP A 93 4.11 8.91 15.50
C ASP A 93 3.13 8.39 14.45
N MET A 94 3.43 8.60 13.18
CA MET A 94 2.65 8.06 12.07
C MET A 94 2.66 6.54 12.06
N THR A 95 3.82 5.94 12.26
CA THR A 95 3.97 4.47 12.32
C THR A 95 3.15 3.89 13.47
N GLU A 96 3.25 4.47 14.66
CA GLU A 96 2.49 4.02 15.83
C GLU A 96 0.98 4.12 15.59
N ALA A 97 0.50 5.23 15.03
CA ALA A 97 -0.90 5.42 14.71
C ALA A 97 -1.40 4.42 13.67
N MET A 98 -0.63 4.23 12.59
CA MET A 98 -0.97 3.28 11.52
C MET A 98 -1.00 1.84 12.01
N ILE A 99 0.04 1.41 12.71
CA ILE A 99 0.12 0.03 13.22
C ILE A 99 -0.96 -0.21 14.29
N GLY A 100 -1.21 0.76 15.15
CA GLY A 100 -2.27 0.68 16.15
C GLY A 100 -3.67 0.53 15.54
N TRP A 101 -3.88 1.09 14.36
CA TRP A 101 -5.12 0.93 13.60
C TRP A 101 -5.16 -0.39 12.81
N LEU A 102 -4.06 -0.74 12.16
CA LEU A 102 -4.00 -1.92 11.27
C LEU A 102 -3.94 -3.24 12.04
N ALA A 103 -3.30 -3.28 13.20
CA ALA A 103 -3.11 -4.52 13.94
C ALA A 103 -4.43 -5.20 14.35
N PRO A 104 -5.46 -4.48 14.87
CA PRO A 104 -6.75 -5.10 15.14
C PRO A 104 -7.43 -5.65 13.89
N LEU A 105 -7.26 -5.00 12.74
CA LEU A 105 -7.82 -5.47 11.48
C LEU A 105 -7.13 -6.77 11.04
N ALA A 106 -5.81 -6.84 11.17
CA ALA A 106 -5.05 -8.07 10.90
C ALA A 106 -5.47 -9.20 11.87
N ALA A 107 -5.65 -8.90 13.15
CA ALA A 107 -6.11 -9.87 14.14
C ALA A 107 -7.52 -10.39 13.82
N ALA A 108 -8.35 -9.58 13.19
CA ALA A 108 -9.69 -9.97 12.72
C ALA A 108 -9.67 -10.81 11.43
N GLY A 109 -8.49 -11.17 10.93
CA GLY A 109 -8.33 -12.05 9.77
C GLY A 109 -8.14 -11.33 8.44
N ARG A 110 -8.03 -10.00 8.43
CA ARG A 110 -7.78 -9.24 7.19
C ARG A 110 -6.32 -9.32 6.79
N THR A 111 -6.06 -9.30 5.51
CA THR A 111 -4.69 -9.29 4.98
C THR A 111 -4.19 -7.85 4.96
N VAL A 112 -3.13 -7.58 5.71
CA VAL A 112 -2.48 -6.26 5.75
C VAL A 112 -1.06 -6.40 5.25
N LEU A 113 -0.74 -5.77 4.13
CA LEU A 113 0.58 -5.80 3.52
C LEU A 113 1.21 -4.41 3.54
N ILE A 114 2.48 -4.36 3.91
CA ILE A 114 3.27 -3.14 4.01
C ILE A 114 4.50 -3.28 3.10
N GLY A 115 4.70 -2.30 2.21
CA GLY A 115 5.92 -2.17 1.44
C GLY A 115 6.86 -1.17 2.13
N ASP A 116 8.09 -1.59 2.41
CA ASP A 116 9.02 -0.75 3.18
C ASP A 116 10.47 -0.92 2.72
N PRO A 117 11.20 0.20 2.51
CA PRO A 117 12.60 0.17 2.09
C PRO A 117 13.60 -0.08 3.24
N GLY A 118 13.15 -0.46 4.42
CA GLY A 118 14.00 -0.70 5.59
C GLY A 118 14.05 0.49 6.54
N ARG A 119 12.92 1.14 6.75
CA ARG A 119 12.80 2.28 7.67
C ARG A 119 13.07 1.88 9.12
N THR A 120 13.62 2.82 9.89
CA THR A 120 13.95 2.61 11.31
C THR A 120 12.74 2.21 12.15
N TYR A 121 11.58 2.79 11.88
CA TYR A 121 10.37 2.58 12.69
C TYR A 121 9.53 1.38 12.25
N LEU A 122 9.96 0.63 11.24
CA LEU A 122 9.27 -0.59 10.82
C LEU A 122 9.22 -1.58 11.99
N PRO A 123 8.03 -2.01 12.45
CA PRO A 123 7.90 -2.92 13.59
C PRO A 123 8.15 -4.38 13.19
N ARG A 124 9.41 -4.72 12.89
CA ARG A 124 9.81 -6.01 12.31
C ARG A 124 9.34 -7.21 13.10
N GLN A 125 9.24 -7.11 14.43
CA GLN A 125 8.81 -8.19 15.31
C GLN A 125 7.31 -8.54 15.14
N ARG A 126 6.54 -7.67 14.48
CA ARG A 126 5.10 -7.86 14.20
C ARG A 126 4.83 -8.20 12.74
N LEU A 127 5.87 -8.44 11.97
CA LEU A 127 5.79 -8.56 10.51
C LEU A 127 6.45 -9.86 10.04
N ASP A 128 5.80 -10.52 9.07
CA ASP A 128 6.41 -11.60 8.30
C ASP A 128 6.85 -11.06 6.93
N ARG A 129 8.11 -11.29 6.57
CA ARG A 129 8.61 -10.88 5.26
C ARG A 129 8.15 -11.87 4.19
N LEU A 130 7.43 -11.35 3.19
CA LEU A 130 6.90 -12.16 2.09
C LEU A 130 7.79 -12.14 0.86
N ALA A 131 8.41 -11.00 0.56
CA ALA A 131 9.23 -10.82 -0.62
C ALA A 131 10.17 -9.62 -0.45
N GLU A 132 11.21 -9.59 -1.28
CA GLU A 132 12.12 -8.44 -1.39
C GLU A 132 12.37 -8.16 -2.86
N TYR A 133 12.35 -6.88 -3.22
CA TYR A 133 12.57 -6.41 -4.59
C TYR A 133 13.66 -5.36 -4.62
N GLU A 134 14.44 -5.37 -5.70
CA GLU A 134 15.33 -4.27 -6.01
C GLU A 134 14.57 -3.21 -6.79
N VAL A 135 14.52 -1.99 -6.25
CA VAL A 135 13.76 -0.89 -6.82
C VAL A 135 14.71 0.24 -7.17
N PRO A 136 14.76 0.69 -8.45
CA PRO A 136 15.56 1.83 -8.82
C PRO A 136 14.97 3.12 -8.25
N VAL A 137 15.81 3.95 -7.66
CA VAL A 137 15.43 5.24 -7.07
C VAL A 137 16.33 6.32 -7.65
N THR A 138 15.75 7.36 -8.24
CA THR A 138 16.49 8.50 -8.77
C THR A 138 16.99 9.37 -7.62
N ARG A 139 18.30 9.59 -7.54
CA ARG A 139 18.94 10.46 -6.55
C ARG A 139 19.12 11.89 -7.06
N ALA A 140 19.45 12.00 -8.34
CA ALA A 140 19.63 13.24 -9.07
C ALA A 140 19.26 13.00 -10.54
N LEU A 141 19.32 14.03 -11.38
CA LEU A 141 18.89 13.94 -12.78
C LEU A 141 19.59 12.84 -13.59
N GLU A 142 20.84 12.51 -13.24
CA GLU A 142 21.66 11.55 -13.98
C GLU A 142 22.07 10.33 -13.14
N ASP A 143 21.79 10.35 -11.83
CA ASP A 143 22.11 9.27 -10.92
C ASP A 143 20.87 8.53 -10.46
N PHE A 144 21.02 7.23 -10.25
CA PHE A 144 20.04 6.42 -9.55
C PHE A 144 20.77 5.41 -8.66
N GLU A 145 20.08 4.98 -7.62
CA GLU A 145 20.53 3.87 -6.80
C GLU A 145 19.46 2.78 -6.78
N ILE A 146 19.87 1.56 -6.47
CA ILE A 146 18.96 0.45 -6.28
C ILE A 146 18.74 0.28 -4.79
N LYS A 147 17.47 0.38 -4.36
CA LYS A 147 17.07 0.08 -2.99
C LYS A 147 16.39 -1.26 -2.92
N ARG A 148 16.70 -2.00 -1.87
CA ARG A 148 15.98 -3.22 -1.54
C ARG A 148 14.75 -2.84 -0.74
N THR A 149 13.59 -3.18 -1.27
CA THR A 149 12.31 -2.91 -0.62
C THR A 149 11.61 -4.23 -0.37
N ALA A 150 11.24 -4.46 0.87
CA ALA A 150 10.55 -5.69 1.25
C ALA A 150 9.04 -5.48 1.32
N VAL A 151 8.31 -6.55 1.09
CA VAL A 151 6.87 -6.63 1.31
C VAL A 151 6.66 -7.49 2.55
N TRP A 152 5.95 -6.94 3.50
CA TRP A 152 5.69 -7.52 4.80
C TRP A 152 4.20 -7.74 5.03
N ARG A 153 3.87 -8.82 5.72
CA ARG A 153 2.52 -9.05 6.23
C ARG A 153 2.47 -8.73 7.72
N LEU A 154 1.52 -7.89 8.12
CA LEU A 154 1.29 -7.59 9.53
C LEU A 154 0.59 -8.77 10.20
N VAL A 155 1.19 -9.24 11.29
CA VAL A 155 0.64 -10.29 12.15
C VAL A 155 -0.04 -9.63 13.33
N GLY A 156 -1.33 -9.85 13.45
CA GLY A 156 -2.18 -9.23 14.47
C GLY A 156 -2.09 -9.84 15.83
#